data_871a68be0cea8dd54d87025e9cafcf9e
#
_entry.id   871a68be0cea8dd54d87025e9cafcf9e
#
_cell.length_a   1.000
_cell.length_b   1.000
_cell.length_c   1.000
_cell.angle_alpha   90.00
_cell.angle_beta   90.00
_cell.angle_gamma   90.00
#
_symmetry.space_group_name_H-M   'P 1'
#
loop_
_entity.id
_entity.type
_entity.pdbx_description
1 polymer ?
#
loop_
_entity_poly.entity_id
_entity_poly.type
_entity_poly.pdbx_seq_one_letter_code
_entity_poly.pdbx_strand_id
1 'polypeptide(L)'
;MRHLIDILDLSTEEINEILDQADEIIAHPEEYRERCKYKKLATLFFEPSTRTRLSFEAAMLELGGSVLGFSEASSSSAAKGESVADTIRVVGCYADIIAMRHPKEGAPMVAAMHSTVPIINAGDGGHNHPTQTLADLLTIWREKGRFTNLTIGLCGDLKFGRTVHSLIEALSRSTGVKFVLISPEELKLPSYIKKDVLQAKGLEYSQETDLAGVMPELDILYMTRVQRERFFNEEDYLRLKDSYILTPDKLAGAKKDLRILHPLPRVNEISTAIDSDPRACYFRQALCGKYVRMALILKLLEA
;
A
#
# COMPACT_ATOMS: atom_id res chain seq x y z
N MET A 1 1.33 -23.75 5.46
CA MET A 1 1.30 -22.84 4.30
C MET A 1 0.96 -21.45 4.83
N ARG A 2 1.67 -20.43 4.39
CA ARG A 2 1.53 -19.06 4.88
C ARG A 2 0.81 -18.20 3.85
N HIS A 3 -0.05 -17.26 4.32
CA HIS A 3 -0.72 -16.24 3.52
C HIS A 3 -0.30 -14.86 4.01
N LEU A 4 -0.52 -13.82 3.22
CA LEU A 4 -0.42 -12.41 3.64
C LEU A 4 -1.77 -11.73 3.40
N ILE A 5 -2.56 -11.59 4.45
CA ILE A 5 -3.89 -10.96 4.39
C ILE A 5 -3.84 -9.55 4.98
N ASP A 6 -3.11 -9.39 6.08
CA ASP A 6 -2.91 -8.13 6.81
C ASP A 6 -1.41 -7.86 6.99
N ILE A 7 -1.01 -6.60 7.12
CA ILE A 7 0.39 -6.25 7.47
C ILE A 7 0.77 -6.78 8.86
N LEU A 8 -0.22 -6.97 9.72
CA LEU A 8 -0.04 -7.53 11.07
C LEU A 8 0.25 -9.04 11.06
N ASP A 9 0.06 -9.73 9.95
CA ASP A 9 0.48 -11.13 9.77
C ASP A 9 2.01 -11.28 9.75
N LEU A 10 2.73 -10.17 9.55
CA LEU A 10 4.19 -10.12 9.54
C LEU A 10 4.71 -9.53 10.85
N SER A 11 5.71 -10.17 11.45
CA SER A 11 6.47 -9.56 12.52
C SER A 11 7.36 -8.42 11.99
N THR A 12 7.92 -7.61 12.88
CA THR A 12 8.86 -6.54 12.48
C THR A 12 10.10 -7.11 11.82
N GLU A 13 10.60 -8.23 12.32
CA GLU A 13 11.74 -8.96 11.76
C GLU A 13 11.46 -9.45 10.35
N GLU A 14 10.28 -10.01 10.12
CA GLU A 14 9.87 -10.49 8.82
C GLU A 14 9.64 -9.37 7.80
N ILE A 15 9.14 -8.20 8.26
CA ILE A 15 9.09 -7.00 7.42
C ILE A 15 10.52 -6.61 7.02
N ASN A 16 11.44 -6.53 7.97
CA ASN A 16 12.83 -6.18 7.68
C ASN A 16 13.47 -7.17 6.70
N GLU A 17 13.28 -8.48 6.89
CA GLU A 17 13.76 -9.50 5.94
C GLU A 17 13.23 -9.27 4.52
N ILE A 18 11.94 -8.93 4.37
CA ILE A 18 11.35 -8.63 3.04
C ILE A 18 11.97 -7.35 2.44
N LEU A 19 12.22 -6.32 3.25
CA LEU A 19 12.82 -5.07 2.79
C LEU A 19 14.29 -5.29 2.40
N ASP A 20 15.06 -6.01 3.20
CA ASP A 20 16.45 -6.37 2.92
C ASP A 20 16.54 -7.20 1.62
N GLN A 21 15.69 -8.20 1.46
CA GLN A 21 15.61 -8.99 0.24
C GLN A 21 15.22 -8.14 -0.98
N ALA A 22 14.31 -7.17 -0.80
CA ALA A 22 13.96 -6.24 -1.88
C ALA A 22 15.14 -5.35 -2.27
N ASP A 23 15.96 -4.89 -1.31
CA ASP A 23 17.17 -4.12 -1.58
C ASP A 23 18.24 -4.99 -2.28
N GLU A 24 18.41 -6.25 -1.90
CA GLU A 24 19.27 -7.22 -2.61
C GLU A 24 18.82 -7.43 -4.06
N ILE A 25 17.52 -7.60 -4.30
CA ILE A 25 16.97 -7.72 -5.66
C ILE A 25 17.24 -6.47 -6.49
N ILE A 26 17.16 -5.27 -5.88
CA ILE A 26 17.47 -4.01 -6.56
C ILE A 26 18.94 -3.93 -6.93
N ALA A 27 19.84 -4.40 -6.05
CA ALA A 27 21.28 -4.36 -6.25
C ALA A 27 21.77 -5.40 -7.25
N HIS A 28 21.18 -6.60 -7.25
CA HIS A 28 21.62 -7.78 -8.02
C HIS A 28 20.46 -8.46 -8.77
N PRO A 29 19.72 -7.76 -9.63
CA PRO A 29 18.49 -8.28 -10.24
C PRO A 29 18.72 -9.53 -11.10
N GLU A 30 19.90 -9.71 -11.66
CA GLU A 30 20.26 -10.86 -12.48
C GLU A 30 20.29 -12.19 -11.70
N GLU A 31 20.56 -12.15 -10.41
CA GLU A 31 20.62 -13.36 -9.56
C GLU A 31 19.23 -13.93 -9.26
N TYR A 32 18.18 -13.15 -9.53
CA TYR A 32 16.80 -13.51 -9.23
C TYR A 32 15.98 -13.95 -10.44
N ARG A 33 16.51 -13.80 -11.67
CA ARG A 33 15.77 -14.02 -12.93
C ARG A 33 15.23 -15.44 -13.14
N GLU A 34 15.73 -16.43 -12.45
CA GLU A 34 15.30 -17.83 -12.56
C GLU A 34 14.73 -18.40 -11.25
N ARG A 35 14.59 -17.58 -10.20
CA ARG A 35 14.14 -18.06 -8.88
C ARG A 35 12.73 -18.64 -8.88
N CYS A 36 11.84 -18.12 -9.72
CA CYS A 36 10.47 -18.62 -9.88
C CYS A 36 10.28 -19.39 -11.21
N LYS A 37 11.35 -19.97 -11.78
CA LYS A 37 11.27 -20.76 -13.01
C LYS A 37 10.24 -21.88 -12.83
N TYR A 38 9.32 -22.03 -13.80
CA TYR A 38 8.19 -22.96 -13.78
C TYR A 38 7.10 -22.67 -12.74
N LYS A 39 7.21 -21.63 -11.92
CA LYS A 39 6.16 -21.18 -11.00
C LYS A 39 5.16 -20.26 -11.70
N LYS A 40 3.92 -20.29 -11.24
CA LYS A 40 2.83 -19.49 -11.79
C LYS A 40 2.18 -18.64 -10.68
N LEU A 41 2.08 -17.34 -10.92
CA LEU A 41 1.27 -16.43 -10.13
C LEU A 41 -0.10 -16.26 -10.79
N ALA A 42 -1.18 -16.45 -10.03
CA ALA A 42 -2.50 -16.02 -10.45
C ALA A 42 -2.81 -14.62 -9.92
N THR A 43 -3.19 -13.69 -10.81
CA THR A 43 -3.68 -12.36 -10.46
C THR A 43 -5.20 -12.30 -10.61
N LEU A 44 -5.92 -12.40 -9.48
CA LEU A 44 -7.40 -12.44 -9.45
C LEU A 44 -7.94 -11.09 -9.01
N PHE A 45 -8.22 -10.21 -9.95
CA PHE A 45 -8.68 -8.87 -9.70
C PHE A 45 -10.19 -8.75 -9.94
N PHE A 46 -10.99 -8.96 -8.88
CA PHE A 46 -12.45 -8.77 -8.91
C PHE A 46 -12.85 -7.29 -8.93
N GLU A 47 -11.93 -6.41 -8.57
CA GLU A 47 -12.04 -4.96 -8.68
C GLU A 47 -10.84 -4.44 -9.50
N PRO A 48 -11.06 -3.58 -10.51
CA PRO A 48 -9.98 -3.09 -11.37
C PRO A 48 -8.86 -2.37 -10.60
N SER A 49 -7.62 -2.70 -10.91
CA SER A 49 -6.43 -2.02 -10.37
C SER A 49 -5.24 -2.21 -11.29
N THR A 50 -5.01 -1.26 -12.20
CA THR A 50 -3.94 -1.35 -13.20
C THR A 50 -2.56 -1.47 -12.56
N ARG A 51 -2.20 -0.55 -11.66
CA ARG A 51 -0.85 -0.52 -11.05
C ARG A 51 -0.54 -1.75 -10.23
N THR A 52 -1.42 -2.14 -9.32
CA THR A 52 -1.19 -3.28 -8.44
C THR A 52 -1.06 -4.57 -9.23
N ARG A 53 -1.95 -4.79 -10.22
CA ARG A 53 -1.91 -5.95 -11.09
C ARG A 53 -0.61 -6.02 -11.87
N LEU A 54 -0.30 -4.97 -12.66
CA LEU A 54 0.91 -4.92 -13.47
C LEU A 54 2.18 -5.06 -12.63
N SER A 55 2.20 -4.53 -11.41
CA SER A 55 3.34 -4.66 -10.51
C SER A 55 3.55 -6.09 -10.02
N PHE A 56 2.48 -6.85 -9.72
CA PHE A 56 2.58 -8.27 -9.39
C PHE A 56 3.01 -9.11 -10.60
N GLU A 57 2.44 -8.83 -11.76
CA GLU A 57 2.78 -9.52 -12.99
C GLU A 57 4.24 -9.29 -13.39
N ALA A 58 4.69 -8.03 -13.36
CA ALA A 58 6.09 -7.67 -13.60
C ALA A 58 7.03 -8.34 -12.58
N ALA A 59 6.66 -8.36 -11.29
CA ALA A 59 7.45 -9.00 -10.25
C ALA A 59 7.65 -10.50 -10.55
N MET A 60 6.58 -11.22 -10.88
CA MET A 60 6.68 -12.65 -11.18
C MET A 60 7.45 -12.94 -12.46
N LEU A 61 7.25 -12.14 -13.51
CA LEU A 61 7.97 -12.28 -14.78
C LEU A 61 9.47 -12.01 -14.63
N GLU A 62 9.86 -10.99 -13.84
CA GLU A 62 11.27 -10.70 -13.57
C GLU A 62 11.95 -11.77 -12.71
N LEU A 63 11.19 -12.54 -11.93
CA LEU A 63 11.67 -13.72 -11.22
C LEU A 63 11.74 -14.98 -12.09
N GLY A 64 11.39 -14.90 -13.38
CA GLY A 64 11.41 -16.02 -14.32
C GLY A 64 10.18 -16.92 -14.29
N GLY A 65 9.13 -16.52 -13.57
CA GLY A 65 7.87 -17.24 -13.50
C GLY A 65 6.90 -16.85 -14.63
N SER A 66 5.67 -17.32 -14.52
CA SER A 66 4.58 -17.03 -15.45
C SER A 66 3.37 -16.48 -14.72
N VAL A 67 2.50 -15.80 -15.44
CA VAL A 67 1.30 -15.19 -14.88
C VAL A 67 0.04 -15.66 -15.60
N LEU A 68 -1.05 -15.78 -14.85
CA LEU A 68 -2.40 -16.03 -15.36
C LEU A 68 -3.41 -15.25 -14.49
N GLY A 69 -4.63 -15.08 -14.96
CA GLY A 69 -5.65 -14.40 -14.15
C GLY A 69 -6.62 -13.56 -14.96
N PHE A 70 -7.34 -12.69 -14.25
CA PHE A 70 -8.31 -11.76 -14.83
C PHE A 70 -8.24 -10.38 -14.15
N SER A 71 -8.75 -9.35 -14.85
CA SER A 71 -8.65 -7.94 -14.42
C SER A 71 -9.92 -7.37 -13.78
N GLU A 72 -11.03 -8.11 -13.89
CA GLU A 72 -12.35 -7.71 -13.38
C GLU A 72 -13.27 -8.92 -13.23
N ALA A 73 -14.24 -8.83 -12.32
CA ALA A 73 -15.18 -9.91 -12.06
C ALA A 73 -16.02 -10.29 -13.29
N SER A 74 -16.36 -9.32 -14.14
CA SER A 74 -17.15 -9.49 -15.36
C SER A 74 -16.49 -10.41 -16.39
N SER A 75 -15.16 -10.51 -16.38
CA SER A 75 -14.37 -11.38 -17.27
C SER A 75 -14.09 -12.78 -16.67
N SER A 76 -14.72 -13.12 -15.55
CA SER A 76 -14.51 -14.38 -14.84
C SER A 76 -15.82 -15.13 -14.55
N SER A 77 -15.72 -16.36 -14.03
CA SER A 77 -16.88 -17.16 -13.59
C SER A 77 -17.65 -16.50 -12.43
N ALA A 78 -17.09 -15.53 -11.74
CA ALA A 78 -17.78 -14.75 -10.72
C ALA A 78 -19.01 -14.02 -11.30
N ALA A 79 -18.97 -13.61 -12.58
CA ALA A 79 -20.11 -13.03 -13.28
C ALA A 79 -21.31 -14.01 -13.40
N LYS A 80 -21.07 -15.31 -13.28
CA LYS A 80 -22.08 -16.37 -13.29
C LYS A 80 -22.53 -16.78 -11.88
N GLY A 81 -22.01 -16.12 -10.83
CA GLY A 81 -22.33 -16.42 -9.42
C GLY A 81 -21.39 -17.43 -8.74
N GLU A 82 -20.23 -17.75 -9.35
CA GLU A 82 -19.25 -18.62 -8.70
C GLU A 82 -18.74 -17.96 -7.40
N SER A 83 -18.65 -18.74 -6.33
CA SER A 83 -18.17 -18.28 -5.04
C SER A 83 -16.65 -18.03 -5.05
N VAL A 84 -16.17 -17.12 -4.17
CA VAL A 84 -14.72 -16.92 -3.95
C VAL A 84 -14.04 -18.24 -3.60
N ALA A 85 -14.66 -19.05 -2.74
CA ALA A 85 -14.12 -20.34 -2.31
C ALA A 85 -13.91 -21.32 -3.48
N ASP A 86 -14.87 -21.41 -4.40
CA ASP A 86 -14.78 -22.29 -5.55
C ASP A 86 -13.76 -21.78 -6.58
N THR A 87 -13.78 -20.47 -6.87
CA THR A 87 -12.78 -19.83 -7.72
C THR A 87 -11.34 -20.13 -7.21
N ILE A 88 -11.11 -19.99 -5.91
CA ILE A 88 -9.80 -20.22 -5.29
C ILE A 88 -9.39 -21.69 -5.38
N ARG A 89 -10.29 -22.63 -5.12
CA ARG A 89 -10.01 -24.07 -5.26
C ARG A 89 -9.62 -24.44 -6.69
N VAL A 90 -10.33 -23.92 -7.68
CA VAL A 90 -10.06 -24.16 -9.09
C VAL A 90 -8.72 -23.53 -9.50
N VAL A 91 -8.49 -22.27 -9.16
CA VAL A 91 -7.25 -21.57 -9.53
C VAL A 91 -6.03 -22.17 -8.82
N GLY A 92 -6.19 -22.67 -7.60
CA GLY A 92 -5.15 -23.41 -6.87
C GLY A 92 -4.67 -24.68 -7.59
N CYS A 93 -5.47 -25.23 -8.52
CA CYS A 93 -5.01 -26.33 -9.39
C CYS A 93 -4.06 -25.87 -10.51
N TYR A 94 -4.00 -24.56 -10.78
CA TYR A 94 -3.30 -24.01 -11.94
C TYR A 94 -2.11 -23.12 -11.57
N ALA A 95 -2.10 -22.57 -10.36
CA ALA A 95 -1.10 -21.63 -9.89
C ALA A 95 -0.40 -22.10 -8.61
N ASP A 96 0.81 -21.59 -8.39
CA ASP A 96 1.61 -21.86 -7.18
C ASP A 96 1.39 -20.81 -6.09
N ILE A 97 0.91 -19.62 -6.47
CA ILE A 97 0.63 -18.49 -5.57
C ILE A 97 -0.47 -17.60 -6.19
N ILE A 98 -1.29 -16.97 -5.38
CA ILE A 98 -2.40 -16.14 -5.83
C ILE A 98 -2.32 -14.74 -5.20
N ALA A 99 -2.31 -13.69 -6.01
CA ALA A 99 -2.55 -12.32 -5.60
C ALA A 99 -4.01 -11.95 -5.90
N MET A 100 -4.79 -11.65 -4.85
CA MET A 100 -6.23 -11.40 -4.96
C MET A 100 -6.57 -9.98 -4.56
N ARG A 101 -7.34 -9.27 -5.41
CA ARG A 101 -8.00 -8.00 -5.09
C ARG A 101 -9.51 -8.15 -5.19
N HIS A 102 -10.23 -7.67 -4.17
CA HIS A 102 -11.68 -7.84 -4.10
C HIS A 102 -12.37 -6.59 -3.53
N PRO A 103 -13.58 -6.19 -4.03
CA PRO A 103 -14.31 -5.05 -3.48
C PRO A 103 -14.89 -5.30 -2.07
N LYS A 104 -15.11 -6.56 -1.68
CA LYS A 104 -15.65 -6.91 -0.35
C LYS A 104 -14.50 -7.17 0.62
N GLU A 105 -14.59 -6.51 1.78
CA GLU A 105 -13.70 -6.73 2.91
C GLU A 105 -13.73 -8.17 3.39
N GLY A 106 -12.59 -8.72 3.77
CA GLY A 106 -12.45 -10.10 4.25
C GLY A 106 -12.48 -11.18 3.16
N ALA A 107 -12.74 -10.85 1.88
CA ALA A 107 -12.72 -11.86 0.81
C ALA A 107 -11.36 -12.58 0.67
N PRO A 108 -10.19 -11.93 0.82
CA PRO A 108 -8.90 -12.63 0.83
C PRO A 108 -8.75 -13.59 2.03
N MET A 109 -9.35 -13.32 3.18
CA MET A 109 -9.37 -14.24 4.31
C MET A 109 -10.16 -15.50 3.97
N VAL A 110 -11.35 -15.35 3.36
CA VAL A 110 -12.14 -16.49 2.87
C VAL A 110 -11.32 -17.28 1.83
N ALA A 111 -10.62 -16.59 0.92
CA ALA A 111 -9.74 -17.22 -0.05
C ALA A 111 -8.65 -18.06 0.64
N ALA A 112 -7.98 -17.51 1.65
CA ALA A 112 -6.94 -18.20 2.41
C ALA A 112 -7.45 -19.47 3.10
N MET A 113 -8.66 -19.45 3.64
CA MET A 113 -9.31 -20.63 4.29
C MET A 113 -9.57 -21.78 3.32
N HIS A 114 -9.67 -21.52 2.02
CA HIS A 114 -10.01 -22.52 1.00
C HIS A 114 -8.88 -22.80 -0.01
N SER A 115 -7.75 -22.12 0.14
CA SER A 115 -6.63 -22.25 -0.78
C SER A 115 -5.68 -23.39 -0.42
N THR A 116 -5.13 -24.03 -1.45
CA THR A 116 -4.02 -24.98 -1.35
C THR A 116 -2.68 -24.34 -1.70
N VAL A 117 -2.66 -23.04 -2.00
CA VAL A 117 -1.46 -22.26 -2.34
C VAL A 117 -1.47 -20.92 -1.58
N PRO A 118 -0.32 -20.24 -1.40
CA PRO A 118 -0.27 -18.95 -0.72
C PRO A 118 -1.22 -17.91 -1.36
N ILE A 119 -1.91 -17.16 -0.51
CA ILE A 119 -2.76 -16.01 -0.89
C ILE A 119 -2.08 -14.72 -0.45
N ILE A 120 -2.02 -13.74 -1.36
CA ILE A 120 -1.62 -12.36 -1.08
C ILE A 120 -2.82 -11.45 -1.26
N ASN A 121 -3.18 -10.69 -0.22
CA ASN A 121 -4.17 -9.64 -0.31
C ASN A 121 -3.58 -8.45 -1.09
N ALA A 122 -4.08 -8.23 -2.31
CA ALA A 122 -3.73 -7.11 -3.18
C ALA A 122 -4.71 -5.92 -3.04
N GLY A 123 -5.49 -5.91 -1.95
CA GLY A 123 -6.48 -4.90 -1.57
C GLY A 123 -7.90 -5.46 -1.47
N ASP A 124 -8.55 -5.26 -0.32
CA ASP A 124 -9.92 -5.69 -0.07
C ASP A 124 -10.80 -4.53 0.41
N GLY A 125 -11.61 -4.01 -0.48
CA GLY A 125 -12.54 -2.92 -0.17
C GLY A 125 -11.85 -1.70 0.46
N GLY A 126 -12.36 -1.27 1.61
CA GLY A 126 -11.79 -0.19 2.44
C GLY A 126 -10.84 -0.67 3.54
N HIS A 127 -10.62 -1.97 3.66
CA HIS A 127 -10.00 -2.61 4.82
C HIS A 127 -8.45 -2.59 4.73
N ASN A 128 -7.83 -3.49 3.95
CA ASN A 128 -6.37 -3.67 3.96
C ASN A 128 -5.73 -3.64 2.57
N HIS A 129 -4.46 -3.22 2.54
CA HIS A 129 -3.60 -3.35 1.36
C HIS A 129 -2.14 -3.59 1.79
N PRO A 130 -1.80 -4.77 2.37
CA PRO A 130 -0.50 -5.01 3.01
C PRO A 130 0.69 -4.79 2.08
N THR A 131 0.55 -5.10 0.78
CA THR A 131 1.65 -4.89 -0.16
C THR A 131 1.86 -3.42 -0.57
N GLN A 132 0.88 -2.54 -0.35
CA GLN A 132 1.10 -1.10 -0.44
C GLN A 132 1.88 -0.61 0.78
N THR A 133 1.54 -1.08 1.97
CA THR A 133 2.28 -0.76 3.19
C THR A 133 3.75 -1.18 3.09
N LEU A 134 4.04 -2.38 2.57
CA LEU A 134 5.42 -2.81 2.32
C LEU A 134 6.15 -1.90 1.31
N ALA A 135 5.45 -1.44 0.25
CA ALA A 135 6.02 -0.49 -0.72
C ALA A 135 6.35 0.86 -0.07
N ASP A 136 5.47 1.33 0.81
CA ASP A 136 5.64 2.57 1.56
C ASP A 136 6.83 2.44 2.53
N LEU A 137 6.93 1.33 3.25
CA LEU A 137 8.04 1.05 4.15
C LEU A 137 9.37 0.95 3.41
N LEU A 138 9.46 0.21 2.29
CA LEU A 138 10.69 0.15 1.50
C LEU A 138 11.10 1.55 1.01
N THR A 139 10.13 2.37 0.59
CA THR A 139 10.41 3.74 0.16
C THR A 139 10.96 4.58 1.30
N ILE A 140 10.33 4.53 2.49
CA ILE A 140 10.82 5.26 3.67
C ILE A 140 12.22 4.78 4.06
N TRP A 141 12.45 3.47 4.08
CA TRP A 141 13.76 2.89 4.38
C TRP A 141 14.85 3.40 3.41
N ARG A 142 14.61 3.31 2.12
CA ARG A 142 15.57 3.74 1.09
C ARG A 142 15.83 5.25 1.08
N GLU A 143 14.82 6.04 1.41
CA GLU A 143 14.92 7.52 1.38
C GLU A 143 15.41 8.11 2.71
N LYS A 144 15.21 7.43 3.84
CA LYS A 144 15.56 7.93 5.18
C LYS A 144 16.58 7.07 5.93
N GLY A 145 16.79 5.82 5.54
CA GLY A 145 17.68 4.87 6.20
C GLY A 145 17.23 4.46 7.61
N ARG A 146 16.00 4.79 7.99
CA ARG A 146 15.48 4.50 9.32
C ARG A 146 13.95 4.58 9.37
N PHE A 147 13.35 3.95 10.36
CA PHE A 147 11.95 4.13 10.74
C PHE A 147 11.78 4.88 12.06
N THR A 148 12.87 5.09 12.81
CA THR A 148 12.84 5.73 14.14
C THR A 148 13.01 7.23 14.05
N ASN A 149 12.43 7.97 15.01
CA ASN A 149 12.56 9.44 15.14
C ASN A 149 12.17 10.17 13.85
N LEU A 150 11.01 9.83 13.30
CA LEU A 150 10.43 10.46 12.11
C LEU A 150 9.14 11.19 12.47
N THR A 151 8.98 12.40 11.95
CA THR A 151 7.72 13.13 11.96
C THR A 151 7.02 12.89 10.62
N ILE A 152 5.86 12.22 10.66
CA ILE A 152 5.14 11.76 9.47
C ILE A 152 3.82 12.50 9.36
N GLY A 153 3.71 13.38 8.37
CA GLY A 153 2.47 14.05 7.98
C GLY A 153 1.62 13.12 7.10
N LEU A 154 0.40 12.85 7.53
CA LEU A 154 -0.61 12.11 6.77
C LEU A 154 -1.68 13.10 6.35
N CYS A 155 -1.82 13.37 5.04
CA CYS A 155 -2.63 14.47 4.54
C CYS A 155 -3.69 14.01 3.54
N GLY A 156 -4.93 14.46 3.75
CA GLY A 156 -6.06 14.24 2.86
C GLY A 156 -7.19 13.43 3.48
N ASP A 157 -7.60 12.33 2.86
CA ASP A 157 -8.66 11.45 3.35
C ASP A 157 -8.09 10.44 4.35
N LEU A 158 -8.12 10.78 5.63
CA LEU A 158 -7.66 9.90 6.71
C LEU A 158 -8.79 8.98 7.22
N LYS A 159 -10.05 9.28 6.86
CA LYS A 159 -11.21 8.50 7.32
C LYS A 159 -11.35 7.19 6.57
N PHE A 160 -11.24 7.23 5.25
CA PHE A 160 -11.40 6.07 4.37
C PHE A 160 -10.08 5.56 3.80
N GLY A 161 -8.97 6.21 4.17
CA GLY A 161 -7.62 5.95 3.68
C GLY A 161 -7.00 4.68 4.27
N ARG A 162 -7.40 3.49 3.80
CA ARG A 162 -6.83 2.20 4.28
C ARG A 162 -5.30 2.15 4.26
N THR A 163 -4.66 2.79 3.28
CA THR A 163 -3.19 2.85 3.20
C THR A 163 -2.59 3.66 4.35
N VAL A 164 -3.30 4.72 4.78
CA VAL A 164 -2.93 5.51 5.96
C VAL A 164 -3.04 4.66 7.24
N HIS A 165 -4.16 3.94 7.40
CA HIS A 165 -4.39 3.09 8.58
C HIS A 165 -3.30 2.03 8.72
N SER A 166 -3.06 1.25 7.67
CA SER A 166 -2.04 0.20 7.66
C SER A 166 -0.62 0.75 7.83
N LEU A 167 -0.32 1.95 7.30
CA LEU A 167 0.97 2.61 7.49
C LEU A 167 1.16 3.05 8.95
N ILE A 168 0.12 3.60 9.59
CA ILE A 168 0.14 3.94 11.02
C ILE A 168 0.42 2.67 11.84
N GLU A 169 -0.28 1.57 11.58
CA GLU A 169 -0.11 0.28 12.27
C GLU A 169 1.30 -0.26 12.12
N ALA A 170 1.86 -0.22 10.93
CA ALA A 170 3.22 -0.68 10.67
C ALA A 170 4.26 0.17 11.40
N LEU A 171 4.21 1.50 11.26
CA LEU A 171 5.17 2.42 11.85
C LEU A 171 4.98 2.62 13.36
N SER A 172 3.81 2.27 13.90
CA SER A 172 3.57 2.27 15.35
C SER A 172 4.43 1.27 16.13
N ARG A 173 5.15 0.40 15.43
CA ARG A 173 6.12 -0.55 16.00
C ARG A 173 7.52 0.05 16.13
N SER A 174 7.74 1.26 15.58
CA SER A 174 9.01 1.97 15.61
C SER A 174 9.05 3.03 16.72
N THR A 175 10.20 3.24 17.33
CA THR A 175 10.37 4.21 18.43
C THR A 175 10.53 5.64 17.91
N GLY A 176 9.99 6.61 18.67
CA GLY A 176 10.17 8.04 18.36
C GLY A 176 9.45 8.53 17.10
N VAL A 177 8.46 7.80 16.62
CA VAL A 177 7.63 8.24 15.49
C VAL A 177 6.54 9.17 16.02
N LYS A 178 6.39 10.33 15.35
CA LYS A 178 5.33 11.30 15.57
C LYS A 178 4.44 11.38 14.34
N PHE A 179 3.12 11.35 14.51
CA PHE A 179 2.16 11.52 13.42
C PHE A 179 1.53 12.91 13.45
N VAL A 180 1.51 13.59 12.30
CA VAL A 180 0.77 14.82 12.08
C VAL A 180 -0.39 14.49 11.15
N LEU A 181 -1.62 14.49 11.69
CA LEU A 181 -2.84 14.08 10.99
C LEU A 181 -3.51 15.31 10.37
N ILE A 182 -3.35 15.50 9.06
CA ILE A 182 -3.76 16.70 8.35
C ILE A 182 -5.00 16.39 7.52
N SER A 183 -6.18 16.84 7.97
CA SER A 183 -7.43 16.55 7.27
C SER A 183 -8.53 17.57 7.61
N PRO A 184 -9.55 17.74 6.73
CA PRO A 184 -10.79 18.40 7.12
C PRO A 184 -11.47 17.63 8.26
N GLU A 185 -12.38 18.30 8.98
CA GLU A 185 -13.11 17.70 10.11
C GLU A 185 -13.80 16.39 9.73
N GLU A 186 -14.42 16.35 8.56
CA GLU A 186 -15.22 15.25 8.06
C GLU A 186 -14.38 14.02 7.62
N LEU A 187 -13.10 14.25 7.35
CA LEU A 187 -12.15 13.21 6.87
C LEU A 187 -11.08 12.85 7.90
N LYS A 188 -11.31 13.20 9.17
CA LYS A 188 -10.40 12.85 10.28
C LYS A 188 -10.21 11.34 10.44
N LEU A 189 -9.04 10.99 10.94
CA LEU A 189 -8.71 9.61 11.29
C LEU A 189 -9.76 9.03 12.25
N PRO A 190 -10.28 7.82 12.00
CA PRO A 190 -11.26 7.16 12.85
C PRO A 190 -10.83 7.05 14.31
N SER A 191 -11.80 7.13 15.21
CA SER A 191 -11.54 7.10 16.65
C SER A 191 -10.93 5.77 17.12
N TYR A 192 -11.26 4.65 16.46
CA TYR A 192 -10.71 3.35 16.82
C TYR A 192 -9.21 3.28 16.52
N ILE A 193 -8.72 3.79 15.36
CA ILE A 193 -7.28 3.85 15.08
C ILE A 193 -6.56 4.75 16.11
N LYS A 194 -7.15 5.89 16.47
CA LYS A 194 -6.56 6.77 17.50
C LYS A 194 -6.46 6.05 18.85
N LYS A 195 -7.52 5.37 19.28
CA LYS A 195 -7.58 4.70 20.56
C LYS A 195 -6.71 3.43 20.61
N ASP A 196 -6.91 2.55 19.62
CA ASP A 196 -6.40 1.19 19.68
C ASP A 196 -4.95 1.09 19.16
N VAL A 197 -4.49 2.08 18.38
CA VAL A 197 -3.11 2.12 17.88
C VAL A 197 -2.32 3.26 18.50
N LEU A 198 -2.71 4.52 18.26
CA LEU A 198 -1.87 5.67 18.67
C LEU A 198 -1.82 5.81 20.19
N GLN A 199 -2.97 5.87 20.86
CA GLN A 199 -3.05 6.06 22.31
C GLN A 199 -2.61 4.81 23.08
N ALA A 200 -3.05 3.62 22.63
CA ALA A 200 -2.68 2.37 23.30
C ALA A 200 -1.18 2.10 23.30
N LYS A 201 -0.45 2.59 22.29
CA LYS A 201 1.02 2.48 22.20
C LYS A 201 1.76 3.73 22.69
N GLY A 202 1.07 4.74 23.20
CA GLY A 202 1.67 5.99 23.70
C GLY A 202 2.39 6.80 22.63
N LEU A 203 1.93 6.75 21.38
CA LEU A 203 2.53 7.46 20.26
C LEU A 203 2.12 8.93 20.25
N GLU A 204 3.08 9.80 19.97
CA GLU A 204 2.83 11.23 19.82
C GLU A 204 2.09 11.50 18.51
N TYR A 205 1.00 12.26 18.56
CA TYR A 205 0.29 12.73 17.38
C TYR A 205 -0.40 14.07 17.60
N SER A 206 -0.53 14.85 16.53
CA SER A 206 -1.36 16.06 16.46
C SER A 206 -2.42 15.94 15.36
N GLN A 207 -3.48 16.74 15.42
CA GLN A 207 -4.52 16.86 14.40
C GLN A 207 -4.55 18.29 13.92
N GLU A 208 -4.34 18.46 12.61
CA GLU A 208 -4.15 19.77 11.99
C GLU A 208 -5.08 19.92 10.77
N THR A 209 -5.34 21.16 10.40
CA THR A 209 -6.07 21.50 9.17
C THR A 209 -5.21 22.32 8.20
N ASP A 210 -4.11 22.91 8.68
CA ASP A 210 -3.19 23.69 7.85
C ASP A 210 -1.94 22.90 7.48
N LEU A 211 -1.90 22.44 6.23
CA LEU A 211 -0.74 21.74 5.68
C LEU A 211 0.52 22.62 5.65
N ALA A 212 0.39 23.89 5.30
CA ALA A 212 1.54 24.79 5.16
C ALA A 212 2.21 25.09 6.50
N GLY A 213 1.42 25.26 7.56
CA GLY A 213 1.91 25.55 8.90
C GLY A 213 2.74 24.43 9.51
N VAL A 214 2.44 23.16 9.19
CA VAL A 214 3.18 22.00 9.73
C VAL A 214 4.32 21.51 8.84
N MET A 215 4.42 22.01 7.63
CA MET A 215 5.41 21.57 6.65
C MET A 215 6.87 21.59 7.15
N PRO A 216 7.33 22.60 7.94
CA PRO A 216 8.69 22.64 8.46
C PRO A 216 9.06 21.50 9.42
N GLU A 217 8.08 20.86 10.03
CA GLU A 217 8.30 19.78 11.00
C GLU A 217 8.47 18.41 10.33
N LEU A 218 7.92 18.22 9.14
CA LEU A 218 7.75 16.91 8.52
C LEU A 218 9.06 16.35 7.97
N ASP A 219 9.29 15.06 8.21
CA ASP A 219 10.32 14.25 7.54
C ASP A 219 9.74 13.50 6.37
N ILE A 220 8.48 13.07 6.50
CA ILE A 220 7.67 12.41 5.46
C ILE A 220 6.34 13.16 5.34
N LEU A 221 5.91 13.41 4.11
CA LEU A 221 4.55 13.83 3.79
C LEU A 221 3.90 12.74 2.93
N TYR A 222 2.92 12.05 3.49
CA TYR A 222 2.12 11.07 2.79
C TYR A 222 0.79 11.69 2.39
N MET A 223 0.65 11.99 1.10
CA MET A 223 -0.57 12.57 0.54
C MET A 223 -1.54 11.48 0.11
N THR A 224 -2.83 11.71 0.30
CA THR A 224 -3.90 10.85 -0.20
C THR A 224 -4.94 11.67 -0.95
N ARG A 225 -5.56 11.07 -1.96
CA ARG A 225 -6.71 11.68 -2.62
C ARG A 225 -7.98 11.50 -1.79
N VAL A 226 -8.93 12.40 -1.96
CA VAL A 226 -10.30 12.21 -1.46
C VAL A 226 -11.00 11.18 -2.37
N GLN A 227 -11.48 10.08 -1.77
CA GLN A 227 -11.99 8.91 -2.51
C GLN A 227 -13.47 9.08 -2.85
N ARG A 228 -13.80 9.56 -4.06
CA ARG A 228 -15.19 9.78 -4.53
C ARG A 228 -16.08 8.55 -4.29
N GLU A 229 -15.54 7.37 -4.53
CA GLU A 229 -16.23 6.08 -4.41
C GLU A 229 -16.68 5.73 -2.98
N ARG A 230 -16.30 6.52 -1.98
CA ARG A 230 -16.66 6.35 -0.56
C ARG A 230 -17.73 7.33 -0.07
N PHE A 231 -18.14 8.28 -0.90
CA PHE A 231 -19.16 9.25 -0.54
C PHE A 231 -20.54 8.80 -1.02
N PHE A 232 -21.52 8.88 -0.13
CA PHE A 232 -22.93 8.66 -0.46
C PHE A 232 -23.53 9.87 -1.20
N ASN A 233 -23.03 11.09 -0.90
CA ASN A 233 -23.48 12.33 -1.48
C ASN A 233 -22.38 12.97 -2.31
N GLU A 234 -22.66 13.29 -3.57
CA GLU A 234 -21.70 13.93 -4.48
C GLU A 234 -21.37 15.37 -4.05
N GLU A 235 -22.28 16.09 -3.40
CA GLU A 235 -22.04 17.43 -2.90
C GLU A 235 -20.94 17.47 -1.84
N ASP A 236 -20.93 16.50 -0.92
CA ASP A 236 -19.87 16.36 0.08
C ASP A 236 -18.51 16.08 -0.55
N TYR A 237 -18.46 15.20 -1.56
CA TYR A 237 -17.24 14.96 -2.30
C TYR A 237 -16.76 16.23 -3.00
N LEU A 238 -17.61 16.94 -3.72
CA LEU A 238 -17.24 18.17 -4.45
C LEU A 238 -16.72 19.26 -3.51
N ARG A 239 -17.26 19.36 -2.30
CA ARG A 239 -16.81 20.30 -1.26
C ARG A 239 -15.43 19.95 -0.71
N LEU A 240 -15.09 18.66 -0.60
CA LEU A 240 -13.91 18.19 0.09
C LEU A 240 -12.75 17.78 -0.85
N LYS A 241 -13.02 17.49 -2.13
CA LYS A 241 -12.03 16.95 -3.10
C LYS A 241 -10.79 17.81 -3.27
N ASP A 242 -10.91 19.13 -3.12
CA ASP A 242 -9.85 20.11 -3.33
C ASP A 242 -9.32 20.70 -1.99
N SER A 243 -9.61 20.07 -0.85
CA SER A 243 -9.20 20.55 0.47
C SER A 243 -7.70 20.71 0.61
N TYR A 244 -6.94 19.80 -0.02
CA TYR A 244 -5.48 19.86 -0.02
C TYR A 244 -4.93 19.64 -1.42
N ILE A 245 -4.28 20.68 -1.95
CA ILE A 245 -3.52 20.62 -3.19
C ILE A 245 -2.09 21.02 -2.84
N LEU A 246 -1.15 20.08 -2.98
CA LEU A 246 0.26 20.34 -2.77
C LEU A 246 0.84 21.03 -3.99
N THR A 247 1.35 22.25 -3.80
CA THR A 247 1.95 23.10 -4.83
C THR A 247 3.38 23.48 -4.44
N PRO A 248 4.24 23.92 -5.38
CA PRO A 248 5.64 24.27 -5.07
C PRO A 248 5.80 25.34 -3.98
N ASP A 249 4.90 26.31 -3.91
CA ASP A 249 4.90 27.36 -2.88
C ASP A 249 4.70 26.80 -1.47
N LYS A 250 3.87 25.78 -1.31
CA LYS A 250 3.66 25.09 -0.03
C LYS A 250 4.88 24.32 0.45
N LEU A 251 5.80 24.00 -0.45
CA LEU A 251 7.07 23.34 -0.13
C LEU A 251 8.20 24.30 0.25
N ALA A 252 7.97 25.63 0.21
CA ALA A 252 9.01 26.61 0.48
C ALA A 252 9.59 26.54 1.90
N GLY A 253 8.73 26.20 2.90
CA GLY A 253 9.12 26.02 4.30
C GLY A 253 9.55 24.61 4.68
N ALA A 254 9.49 23.66 3.75
CA ALA A 254 9.76 22.25 4.04
C ALA A 254 11.26 21.98 4.23
N LYS A 255 11.57 20.94 5.02
CA LYS A 255 12.95 20.42 5.12
C LYS A 255 13.50 20.04 3.74
N LYS A 256 14.80 20.21 3.53
CA LYS A 256 15.48 19.79 2.27
C LYS A 256 15.41 18.28 2.06
N ASP A 257 15.39 17.52 3.14
CA ASP A 257 15.32 16.06 3.15
C ASP A 257 13.89 15.54 3.38
N LEU A 258 12.85 16.39 3.35
CA LEU A 258 11.46 15.94 3.28
C LEU A 258 11.30 14.91 2.15
N ARG A 259 10.48 13.89 2.35
CA ARG A 259 10.07 12.95 1.28
C ARG A 259 8.56 12.94 1.13
N ILE A 260 8.10 13.09 -0.10
CA ILE A 260 6.68 13.17 -0.46
C ILE A 260 6.27 11.83 -1.07
N LEU A 261 5.37 11.13 -0.41
CA LEU A 261 4.81 9.85 -0.81
C LEU A 261 3.34 10.01 -1.22
N HIS A 262 2.88 9.12 -2.09
CA HIS A 262 1.48 9.02 -2.51
C HIS A 262 1.21 7.62 -3.06
N PRO A 263 0.14 6.91 -2.65
CA PRO A 263 -0.14 5.55 -3.12
C PRO A 263 -0.61 5.48 -4.58
N LEU A 264 -0.89 6.63 -5.19
CA LEU A 264 -1.43 6.77 -6.55
C LEU A 264 -2.77 6.01 -6.76
N PRO A 265 -3.65 6.41 -7.68
CA PRO A 265 -3.47 7.54 -8.60
C PRO A 265 -3.66 8.88 -7.89
N ARG A 266 -2.90 9.88 -8.27
CA ARG A 266 -3.26 11.26 -7.95
C ARG A 266 -4.26 11.79 -8.99
N VAL A 267 -5.09 12.73 -8.58
CA VAL A 267 -5.99 13.50 -9.46
C VAL A 267 -5.46 14.94 -9.53
N ASN A 268 -5.64 15.71 -8.46
CA ASN A 268 -5.19 17.10 -8.38
C ASN A 268 -4.52 17.46 -7.04
N GLU A 269 -4.52 16.53 -6.08
CA GLU A 269 -3.99 16.75 -4.73
C GLU A 269 -2.46 16.95 -4.69
N ILE A 270 -1.74 16.61 -5.77
CA ILE A 270 -0.35 16.99 -5.98
C ILE A 270 -0.21 17.60 -7.37
N SER A 271 0.25 18.86 -7.43
CA SER A 271 0.54 19.53 -8.70
C SER A 271 1.65 18.80 -9.47
N THR A 272 1.49 18.68 -10.79
CA THR A 272 2.52 18.10 -11.67
C THR A 272 3.82 18.90 -11.67
N ALA A 273 3.78 20.18 -11.27
CA ALA A 273 4.98 21.01 -11.10
C ALA A 273 5.95 20.47 -10.03
N ILE A 274 5.49 19.57 -9.15
CA ILE A 274 6.32 18.95 -8.10
C ILE A 274 7.05 17.70 -8.63
N ASP A 275 6.68 17.15 -9.78
CA ASP A 275 7.23 15.88 -10.27
C ASP A 275 8.76 15.90 -10.45
N SER A 276 9.33 17.06 -10.74
CA SER A 276 10.80 17.26 -10.85
C SER A 276 11.48 17.64 -9.53
N ASP A 277 10.73 17.86 -8.45
CA ASP A 277 11.33 18.14 -7.14
C ASP A 277 11.98 16.86 -6.60
N PRO A 278 13.25 16.90 -6.15
CA PRO A 278 13.96 15.72 -5.64
C PRO A 278 13.28 15.07 -4.42
N ARG A 279 12.43 15.83 -3.71
CA ARG A 279 11.64 15.36 -2.58
C ARG A 279 10.44 14.50 -2.99
N ALA A 280 9.99 14.57 -4.25
CA ALA A 280 8.90 13.75 -4.79
C ALA A 280 9.35 12.29 -4.95
N CYS A 281 8.74 11.38 -4.17
CA CYS A 281 9.11 9.96 -4.13
C CYS A 281 8.05 9.02 -4.72
N TYR A 282 6.85 9.49 -5.03
CA TYR A 282 5.70 8.65 -5.34
C TYR A 282 5.86 7.76 -6.60
N PHE A 283 6.68 8.14 -7.57
CA PHE A 283 7.01 7.24 -8.70
C PHE A 283 8.07 6.20 -8.31
N ARG A 284 9.06 6.59 -7.49
CA ARG A 284 10.02 5.63 -6.91
C ARG A 284 9.32 4.67 -5.94
N GLN A 285 8.32 5.14 -5.19
CA GLN A 285 7.46 4.33 -4.34
C GLN A 285 6.69 3.27 -5.15
N ALA A 286 6.17 3.63 -6.34
CA ALA A 286 5.54 2.66 -7.23
C ALA A 286 6.53 1.58 -7.69
N LEU A 287 7.78 1.95 -7.97
CA LEU A 287 8.85 1.00 -8.32
C LEU A 287 9.25 0.13 -7.11
N CYS A 288 9.39 0.70 -5.91
CA CYS A 288 9.58 -0.07 -4.67
C CYS A 288 8.48 -1.12 -4.48
N GLY A 289 7.25 -0.79 -4.87
CA GLY A 289 6.14 -1.73 -4.86
C GLY A 289 6.38 -3.00 -5.68
N LYS A 290 7.08 -2.93 -6.81
CA LYS A 290 7.45 -4.10 -7.59
C LYS A 290 8.46 -4.98 -6.83
N TYR A 291 9.50 -4.37 -6.28
CA TYR A 291 10.56 -5.11 -5.60
C TYR A 291 10.11 -5.78 -4.30
N VAL A 292 9.28 -5.12 -3.49
CA VAL A 292 8.71 -5.79 -2.30
C VAL A 292 7.79 -6.95 -2.69
N ARG A 293 7.10 -6.88 -3.83
CA ARG A 293 6.30 -7.99 -4.35
C ARG A 293 7.17 -9.15 -4.83
N MET A 294 8.34 -8.86 -5.43
CA MET A 294 9.32 -9.89 -5.76
C MET A 294 9.80 -10.61 -4.49
N ALA A 295 10.28 -9.87 -3.49
CA ALA A 295 10.72 -10.43 -2.22
C ALA A 295 9.60 -11.21 -1.50
N LEU A 296 8.38 -10.69 -1.48
CA LEU A 296 7.23 -11.37 -0.89
C LEU A 296 6.87 -12.68 -1.62
N ILE A 297 6.90 -12.70 -2.94
CA ILE A 297 6.65 -13.90 -3.75
C ILE A 297 7.69 -14.96 -3.40
N LEU A 298 8.98 -14.61 -3.37
CA LEU A 298 10.05 -15.52 -3.00
C LEU A 298 9.86 -16.07 -1.59
N LYS A 299 9.58 -15.22 -0.61
CA LYS A 299 9.34 -15.62 0.79
C LYS A 299 8.17 -16.60 0.92
N LEU A 300 7.08 -16.37 0.22
CA LEU A 300 5.88 -17.22 0.31
C LEU A 300 6.00 -18.51 -0.49
N LEU A 301 6.83 -18.55 -1.53
CA LEU A 301 7.13 -19.75 -2.31
C LEU A 301 8.34 -20.53 -1.75
N GLU A 302 9.04 -19.98 -0.73
CA GLU A 302 10.29 -20.56 -0.18
C GLU A 302 11.34 -20.79 -1.28
N ALA A 303 11.53 -19.78 -2.18
CA ALA A 303 12.28 -19.90 -3.43
C ALA A 303 13.57 -19.03 -3.45
#